data_29bfae3cd68ba8f676ffb1935ef4e64e
#
_entry.id   29bfae3cd68ba8f676ffb1935ef4e64e
#
_cell.length_a   1.000
_cell.length_b   1.000
_cell.length_c   1.000
_cell.angle_alpha   90.00
_cell.angle_beta   90.00
_cell.angle_gamma   90.00
#
_symmetry.space_group_name_H-M   'P 1'
#
loop_
_entity.id
_entity.type
_entity.pdbx_description
1 polymer ?
#
loop_
_entity_poly.entity_id
_entity_poly.type
_entity_poly.pdbx_seq_one_letter_code
_entity_poly.pdbx_strand_id
1 'polypeptide(L)'
;SEVLEGVNAKAKELSAYNFTVLIRQVPFDETEQFNTMEALLAEGINGLVIAPFNSLYIAAEIDRLTEMNIPVITVNTDILSRRIAYVGSNYRLSGQTAAGLVSLMTFGEIHIGIVTGSSHVLCHSDRIEGFTSTLSEKGERIHIVETIENHDDDNESYEKVKEMLASHPEINVLYFAAGGVAGGCRAAVESGRIDAMRIFTYDCVPSTKKLLDDGIITATICQQPYKQGYLPVELLSRYLIEGISCEEFHYTDIDIRIKENL
;
A
#
# COMPACT_ATOMS: atom_id res chain seq x y z
N SER A 1 10.87 -10.28 -1.77
CA SER A 1 10.28 -9.07 -1.15
C SER A 1 10.24 -9.22 0.36
N GLU A 2 10.27 -8.14 1.09
CA GLU A 2 10.21 -8.13 2.55
C GLU A 2 8.96 -8.84 3.10
N VAL A 3 7.85 -8.80 2.40
CA VAL A 3 6.64 -9.58 2.76
C VAL A 3 6.96 -11.08 2.78
N LEU A 4 7.58 -11.60 1.72
CA LEU A 4 7.96 -13.01 1.66
C LEU A 4 9.03 -13.38 2.71
N GLU A 5 9.91 -12.47 3.06
CA GLU A 5 10.87 -12.66 4.15
C GLU A 5 10.14 -12.85 5.49
N GLY A 6 9.11 -12.02 5.77
CA GLY A 6 8.26 -12.17 6.94
C GLY A 6 7.51 -13.49 6.99
N VAL A 7 6.87 -13.88 5.87
CA VAL A 7 6.19 -15.18 5.75
C VAL A 7 7.15 -16.34 6.01
N ASN A 8 8.32 -16.34 5.36
CA ASN A 8 9.31 -17.41 5.49
C ASN A 8 9.91 -17.49 6.89
N ALA A 9 10.13 -16.33 7.55
CA ALA A 9 10.62 -16.30 8.92
C ALA A 9 9.63 -17.00 9.86
N LYS A 10 8.33 -16.66 9.78
CA LYS A 10 7.32 -17.29 10.60
C LYS A 10 7.09 -18.77 10.24
N ALA A 11 7.09 -19.11 8.97
CA ALA A 11 7.00 -20.50 8.51
C ALA A 11 8.11 -21.39 9.10
N LYS A 12 9.34 -20.85 9.16
CA LYS A 12 10.48 -21.55 9.76
C LYS A 12 10.29 -21.81 11.26
N GLU A 13 9.77 -20.83 12.02
CA GLU A 13 9.46 -21.03 13.44
C GLU A 13 8.38 -22.11 13.65
N LEU A 14 7.38 -22.15 12.78
CA LEU A 14 6.25 -23.05 12.88
C LEU A 14 6.58 -24.47 12.41
N SER A 15 7.69 -24.69 11.73
CA SER A 15 8.08 -26.03 11.23
C SER A 15 8.21 -27.08 12.33
N ALA A 16 8.56 -26.65 13.56
CA ALA A 16 8.63 -27.54 14.73
C ALA A 16 7.27 -28.05 15.22
N TYR A 17 6.18 -27.44 14.77
CA TYR A 17 4.79 -27.76 15.19
C TYR A 17 4.00 -28.50 14.10
N ASN A 18 4.65 -29.11 13.10
CA ASN A 18 4.02 -29.70 11.93
C ASN A 18 3.09 -28.73 11.17
N PHE A 19 3.38 -27.45 11.24
CA PHE A 19 2.66 -26.42 10.50
C PHE A 19 3.39 -26.13 9.19
N THR A 20 2.72 -26.35 8.06
CA THR A 20 3.28 -26.13 6.73
C THR A 20 2.67 -24.90 6.09
N VAL A 21 3.50 -23.98 5.59
CA VAL A 21 3.07 -22.82 4.82
C VAL A 21 3.32 -23.06 3.35
N LEU A 22 2.25 -23.04 2.56
CA LEU A 22 2.30 -23.11 1.10
C LEU A 22 2.21 -21.70 0.53
N ILE A 23 3.20 -21.27 -0.25
CA ILE A 23 3.23 -19.94 -0.85
C ILE A 23 2.88 -20.07 -2.34
N ARG A 24 1.92 -19.25 -2.79
CA ARG A 24 1.56 -19.10 -4.20
C ARG A 24 1.67 -17.63 -4.58
N GLN A 25 2.45 -17.31 -5.59
CA GLN A 25 2.49 -15.99 -6.22
C GLN A 25 1.56 -16.02 -7.42
N VAL A 26 0.56 -15.17 -7.38
CA VAL A 26 -0.53 -15.13 -8.36
C VAL A 26 -0.60 -13.72 -8.93
N PRO A 27 -0.81 -13.54 -10.23
CA PRO A 27 -1.13 -12.23 -10.79
C PRO A 27 -2.31 -11.59 -10.05
N PHE A 28 -2.34 -10.24 -9.99
CA PHE A 28 -3.47 -9.54 -9.39
C PHE A 28 -4.64 -9.53 -10.39
N ASP A 29 -5.27 -10.70 -10.52
CA ASP A 29 -6.36 -11.02 -11.42
C ASP A 29 -7.39 -11.89 -10.71
N GLU A 30 -8.67 -11.57 -10.90
CA GLU A 30 -9.77 -12.25 -10.21
C GLU A 30 -9.82 -13.77 -10.52
N THR A 31 -9.71 -14.12 -11.79
CA THR A 31 -9.82 -15.52 -12.24
C THR A 31 -8.64 -16.37 -11.75
N GLU A 32 -7.43 -15.82 -11.83
CA GLU A 32 -6.22 -16.49 -11.36
C GLU A 32 -6.24 -16.70 -9.84
N GLN A 33 -6.72 -15.70 -9.09
CA GLN A 33 -6.88 -15.84 -7.64
C GLN A 33 -7.91 -16.92 -7.29
N PHE A 34 -9.08 -16.90 -7.93
CA PHE A 34 -10.11 -17.90 -7.67
C PHE A 34 -9.61 -19.31 -7.99
N ASN A 35 -9.00 -19.52 -9.15
CA ASN A 35 -8.45 -20.82 -9.54
C ASN A 35 -7.39 -21.32 -8.54
N THR A 36 -6.57 -20.40 -8.02
CA THR A 36 -5.55 -20.74 -7.01
C THR A 36 -6.19 -21.10 -5.66
N MET A 37 -7.25 -20.40 -5.25
CA MET A 37 -8.00 -20.75 -4.04
C MET A 37 -8.60 -22.15 -4.14
N GLU A 38 -9.23 -22.48 -5.26
CA GLU A 38 -9.78 -23.83 -5.51
C GLU A 38 -8.69 -24.92 -5.52
N ALA A 39 -7.53 -24.64 -6.14
CA ALA A 39 -6.41 -25.58 -6.15
C ALA A 39 -5.87 -25.83 -4.72
N LEU A 40 -5.71 -24.77 -3.92
CA LEU A 40 -5.28 -24.90 -2.52
C LEU A 40 -6.30 -25.65 -1.67
N LEU A 41 -7.60 -25.42 -1.91
CA LEU A 41 -8.67 -26.16 -1.25
C LEU A 41 -8.58 -27.66 -1.58
N ALA A 42 -8.33 -28.01 -2.84
CA ALA A 42 -8.13 -29.42 -3.27
C ALA A 42 -6.85 -30.05 -2.65
N GLU A 43 -5.83 -29.23 -2.34
CA GLU A 43 -4.63 -29.66 -1.60
C GLU A 43 -4.91 -29.89 -0.10
N GLY A 44 -6.08 -29.49 0.41
CA GLY A 44 -6.52 -29.72 1.79
C GLY A 44 -5.96 -28.69 2.77
N ILE A 45 -5.90 -27.41 2.42
CA ILE A 45 -5.48 -26.34 3.33
C ILE A 45 -6.43 -26.24 4.54
N ASN A 46 -5.89 -25.81 5.67
CA ASN A 46 -6.65 -25.59 6.90
C ASN A 46 -6.92 -24.11 7.19
N GLY A 47 -6.33 -23.20 6.42
CA GLY A 47 -6.53 -21.77 6.51
C GLY A 47 -5.85 -21.06 5.35
N LEU A 48 -6.23 -19.81 5.10
CA LEU A 48 -5.73 -18.99 3.98
C LEU A 48 -5.31 -17.61 4.44
N VAL A 49 -4.17 -17.13 3.92
CA VAL A 49 -3.78 -15.71 3.94
C VAL A 49 -3.76 -15.23 2.49
N ILE A 50 -4.46 -14.15 2.21
CA ILE A 50 -4.64 -13.64 0.84
C ILE A 50 -4.58 -12.12 0.79
N ALA A 51 -3.91 -11.56 -0.25
CA ALA A 51 -4.11 -10.18 -0.70
C ALA A 51 -5.22 -10.19 -1.76
N PRO A 52 -6.49 -9.94 -1.40
CA PRO A 52 -7.61 -10.22 -2.29
C PRO A 52 -7.73 -9.22 -3.43
N PHE A 53 -8.09 -9.71 -4.61
CA PHE A 53 -8.63 -8.87 -5.68
C PHE A 53 -10.00 -8.33 -5.23
N ASN A 54 -10.21 -7.01 -5.38
CA ASN A 54 -11.43 -6.37 -4.89
C ASN A 54 -12.62 -6.66 -5.82
N SER A 55 -13.30 -7.77 -5.58
CA SER A 55 -14.54 -8.11 -6.27
C SER A 55 -15.51 -8.87 -5.37
N LEU A 56 -16.79 -8.80 -5.70
CA LEU A 56 -17.84 -9.55 -5.01
C LEU A 56 -17.64 -11.06 -5.13
N TYR A 57 -16.98 -11.50 -6.20
CA TYR A 57 -16.74 -12.92 -6.45
C TYR A 57 -15.68 -13.47 -5.50
N ILE A 58 -14.56 -12.76 -5.32
CA ILE A 58 -13.54 -13.14 -4.34
C ILE A 58 -14.06 -13.01 -2.89
N ALA A 59 -14.88 -11.99 -2.61
CA ALA A 59 -15.53 -11.87 -1.30
C ALA A 59 -16.42 -13.08 -0.98
N ALA A 60 -17.25 -13.49 -1.94
CA ALA A 60 -18.12 -14.66 -1.78
C ALA A 60 -17.31 -15.96 -1.61
N GLU A 61 -16.15 -16.08 -2.27
CA GLU A 61 -15.27 -17.23 -2.11
C GLU A 61 -14.62 -17.27 -0.73
N ILE A 62 -14.20 -16.13 -0.19
CA ILE A 62 -13.72 -16.02 1.19
C ILE A 62 -14.82 -16.44 2.18
N ASP A 63 -16.05 -15.97 1.95
CA ASP A 63 -17.20 -16.35 2.79
C ASP A 63 -17.47 -17.86 2.74
N ARG A 64 -17.40 -18.47 1.56
CA ARG A 64 -17.55 -19.91 1.36
C ARG A 64 -16.48 -20.71 2.14
N LEU A 65 -15.21 -20.31 2.05
CA LEU A 65 -14.13 -20.97 2.80
C LEU A 65 -14.36 -20.89 4.31
N THR A 66 -14.79 -19.73 4.80
CA THR A 66 -15.11 -19.52 6.23
C THR A 66 -16.28 -20.42 6.68
N GLU A 67 -17.32 -20.58 5.85
CA GLU A 67 -18.44 -21.52 6.11
C GLU A 67 -17.97 -22.98 6.14
N MET A 68 -16.92 -23.32 5.42
CA MET A 68 -16.26 -24.64 5.45
C MET A 68 -15.31 -24.79 6.65
N ASN A 69 -15.26 -23.86 7.58
CA ASN A 69 -14.33 -23.80 8.71
C ASN A 69 -12.86 -23.64 8.28
N ILE A 70 -12.60 -23.02 7.15
CA ILE A 70 -11.27 -22.63 6.69
C ILE A 70 -11.12 -21.12 6.96
N PRO A 71 -10.47 -20.71 8.06
CA PRO A 71 -10.31 -19.30 8.39
C PRO A 71 -9.47 -18.57 7.35
N VAL A 72 -9.89 -17.35 7.01
CA VAL A 72 -9.20 -16.51 6.04
C VAL A 72 -8.73 -15.22 6.73
N ILE A 73 -7.48 -14.83 6.51
CA ILE A 73 -6.91 -13.52 6.88
C ILE A 73 -6.58 -12.78 5.60
N THR A 74 -7.07 -11.55 5.47
CA THR A 74 -6.67 -10.66 4.38
C THR A 74 -5.42 -9.89 4.75
N VAL A 75 -4.55 -9.60 3.77
CA VAL A 75 -3.29 -8.88 3.98
C VAL A 75 -3.07 -7.82 2.92
N ASN A 76 -2.43 -6.71 3.29
CA ASN A 76 -2.12 -5.57 2.43
C ASN A 76 -3.37 -4.86 1.89
N THR A 77 -4.23 -5.50 1.15
CA THR A 77 -5.55 -5.01 0.73
C THR A 77 -6.65 -5.79 1.43
N ASP A 78 -7.77 -5.15 1.67
CA ASP A 78 -8.92 -5.76 2.35
C ASP A 78 -10.15 -5.80 1.46
N ILE A 79 -11.11 -6.64 1.84
CA ILE A 79 -12.39 -6.78 1.17
C ILE A 79 -13.46 -7.12 2.20
N LEU A 80 -14.64 -6.53 2.04
CA LEU A 80 -15.77 -6.84 2.93
C LEU A 80 -16.19 -8.30 2.74
N SER A 81 -15.91 -9.13 3.75
CA SER A 81 -16.14 -10.58 3.76
C SER A 81 -16.12 -11.12 5.18
N ARG A 82 -16.40 -12.42 5.34
CA ARG A 82 -16.34 -13.13 6.63
C ARG A 82 -14.92 -13.56 7.03
N ARG A 83 -13.90 -12.87 6.53
CA ARG A 83 -12.53 -13.10 7.01
C ARG A 83 -12.44 -12.94 8.53
N ILE A 84 -11.52 -13.66 9.16
CA ILE A 84 -11.34 -13.58 10.61
C ILE A 84 -10.51 -12.38 11.05
N ALA A 85 -9.60 -11.87 10.18
CA ALA A 85 -8.81 -10.68 10.44
C ALA A 85 -8.29 -10.05 9.15
N TYR A 86 -7.94 -8.77 9.24
CA TYR A 86 -7.14 -8.03 8.26
C TYR A 86 -5.79 -7.62 8.87
N VAL A 87 -4.72 -7.78 8.13
CA VAL A 87 -3.37 -7.29 8.50
C VAL A 87 -2.85 -6.38 7.40
N GLY A 88 -2.64 -5.11 7.71
CA GLY A 88 -2.15 -4.15 6.72
C GLY A 88 -2.11 -2.73 7.23
N SER A 89 -1.90 -1.77 6.35
CA SER A 89 -1.91 -0.36 6.71
C SER A 89 -3.33 0.19 6.84
N ASN A 90 -3.51 1.15 7.73
CA ASN A 90 -4.69 2.03 7.69
C ASN A 90 -4.46 3.09 6.60
N TYR A 91 -4.91 2.82 5.40
CA TYR A 91 -4.64 3.66 4.23
C TYR A 91 -5.21 5.07 4.35
N ARG A 92 -6.40 5.23 4.92
CA ARG A 92 -6.98 6.54 5.17
C ARG A 92 -6.12 7.35 6.16
N LEU A 93 -5.70 6.73 7.27
CA LEU A 93 -4.80 7.38 8.24
C LEU A 93 -3.44 7.70 7.63
N SER A 94 -2.92 6.86 6.75
CA SER A 94 -1.66 7.13 6.05
C SER A 94 -1.77 8.34 5.11
N GLY A 95 -2.91 8.51 4.42
CA GLY A 95 -3.23 9.70 3.65
C GLY A 95 -3.33 10.96 4.51
N GLN A 96 -3.99 10.87 5.67
CA GLN A 96 -4.04 11.98 6.64
C GLN A 96 -2.64 12.35 7.14
N THR A 97 -1.78 11.35 7.37
CA THR A 97 -0.37 11.56 7.76
C THR A 97 0.40 12.30 6.67
N ALA A 98 0.24 11.89 5.40
CA ALA A 98 0.85 12.59 4.27
C ALA A 98 0.41 14.05 4.18
N ALA A 99 -0.87 14.33 4.36
CA ALA A 99 -1.41 15.69 4.41
C ALA A 99 -0.81 16.54 5.56
N GLY A 100 -0.61 15.89 6.71
CA GLY A 100 0.10 16.48 7.84
C GLY A 100 1.54 16.87 7.49
N LEU A 101 2.28 15.96 6.85
CA LEU A 101 3.66 16.20 6.40
C LEU A 101 3.73 17.34 5.38
N VAL A 102 2.87 17.35 4.36
CA VAL A 102 2.79 18.44 3.39
C VAL A 102 2.59 19.77 4.08
N SER A 103 1.63 19.83 5.00
CA SER A 103 1.31 21.06 5.74
C SER A 103 2.46 21.57 6.64
N LEU A 104 3.24 20.67 7.22
CA LEU A 104 4.37 20.99 8.11
C LEU A 104 5.66 21.34 7.35
N MET A 105 5.89 20.72 6.19
CA MET A 105 7.15 20.80 5.46
C MET A 105 7.10 21.75 4.25
N THR A 106 5.93 22.37 3.98
CA THR A 106 5.77 23.31 2.87
C THR A 106 5.26 24.66 3.38
N PHE A 107 5.86 25.76 2.90
CA PHE A 107 5.54 27.11 3.31
C PHE A 107 4.93 27.91 2.17
N GLY A 108 4.13 28.96 2.52
CA GLY A 108 3.45 29.80 1.53
C GLY A 108 2.25 29.10 0.90
N GLU A 109 1.94 29.47 -0.33
CA GLU A 109 0.89 28.81 -1.13
C GLU A 109 1.35 27.43 -1.56
N ILE A 110 0.48 26.45 -1.44
CA ILE A 110 0.75 25.04 -1.71
C ILE A 110 -0.13 24.58 -2.87
N HIS A 111 0.50 24.26 -3.99
CA HIS A 111 -0.14 23.77 -5.20
C HIS A 111 0.27 22.32 -5.44
N ILE A 112 -0.68 21.40 -5.35
CA ILE A 112 -0.42 19.97 -5.29
C ILE A 112 -0.83 19.29 -6.59
N GLY A 113 0.10 18.55 -7.20
CA GLY A 113 -0.19 17.50 -8.15
C GLY A 113 -0.27 16.14 -7.46
N ILE A 114 -1.38 15.42 -7.61
CA ILE A 114 -1.55 14.07 -7.09
C ILE A 114 -1.28 13.06 -8.19
N VAL A 115 -0.45 12.07 -7.90
CA VAL A 115 -0.14 10.95 -8.78
C VAL A 115 -0.62 9.67 -8.12
N THR A 116 -1.53 8.95 -8.77
CA THR A 116 -2.09 7.70 -8.25
C THR A 116 -1.97 6.57 -9.27
N GLY A 117 -2.04 5.31 -8.81
CA GLY A 117 -1.99 4.15 -9.71
C GLY A 117 -3.30 3.99 -10.47
N SER A 118 -4.37 3.64 -9.77
CA SER A 118 -5.72 3.52 -10.31
C SER A 118 -6.75 3.82 -9.24
N SER A 119 -7.81 4.54 -9.61
CA SER A 119 -8.97 4.81 -8.74
C SER A 119 -9.77 3.55 -8.39
N HIS A 120 -9.59 2.46 -9.15
CA HIS A 120 -10.22 1.16 -8.86
C HIS A 120 -9.51 0.37 -7.75
N VAL A 121 -8.34 0.80 -7.31
CA VAL A 121 -7.61 0.16 -6.21
C VAL A 121 -7.93 0.86 -4.90
N LEU A 122 -8.65 0.19 -4.00
CA LEU A 122 -9.17 0.77 -2.75
C LEU A 122 -8.10 1.47 -1.91
N CYS A 123 -6.93 0.88 -1.77
CA CYS A 123 -5.87 1.50 -0.97
C CYS A 123 -5.40 2.86 -1.54
N HIS A 124 -5.46 3.06 -2.85
CA HIS A 124 -5.15 4.34 -3.48
C HIS A 124 -6.26 5.36 -3.19
N SER A 125 -7.52 4.95 -3.35
CA SER A 125 -8.69 5.81 -3.08
C SER A 125 -8.74 6.23 -1.61
N ASP A 126 -8.51 5.31 -0.67
CA ASP A 126 -8.50 5.58 0.76
C ASP A 126 -7.38 6.57 1.15
N ARG A 127 -6.18 6.42 0.58
CA ARG A 127 -5.08 7.38 0.77
C ARG A 127 -5.45 8.77 0.27
N ILE A 128 -6.02 8.86 -0.93
CA ILE A 128 -6.43 10.14 -1.52
C ILE A 128 -7.55 10.76 -0.68
N GLU A 129 -8.53 9.99 -0.25
CA GLU A 129 -9.62 10.48 0.61
C GLU A 129 -9.09 11.01 1.94
N GLY A 130 -8.21 10.26 2.62
CA GLY A 130 -7.57 10.69 3.85
C GLY A 130 -6.74 11.96 3.66
N PHE A 131 -5.98 12.04 2.55
CA PHE A 131 -5.16 13.19 2.20
C PHE A 131 -6.01 14.45 1.92
N THR A 132 -6.96 14.35 1.02
CA THR A 132 -7.78 15.48 0.57
C THR A 132 -8.71 16.00 1.66
N SER A 133 -9.34 15.10 2.43
CA SER A 133 -10.21 15.51 3.56
C SER A 133 -9.41 16.27 4.62
N THR A 134 -8.22 15.82 4.97
CA THR A 134 -7.36 16.50 5.94
C THR A 134 -6.87 17.85 5.46
N LEU A 135 -6.51 17.97 4.17
CA LEU A 135 -6.07 19.26 3.61
C LEU A 135 -7.18 20.28 3.56
N SER A 136 -8.43 19.87 3.29
CA SER A 136 -9.59 20.78 3.26
C SER A 136 -9.83 21.48 4.62
N GLU A 137 -9.40 20.86 5.72
CA GLU A 137 -9.50 21.43 7.07
C GLU A 137 -8.35 22.38 7.41
N LYS A 138 -7.26 22.40 6.61
CA LYS A 138 -6.03 23.14 6.93
C LYS A 138 -5.96 24.58 6.36
N GLY A 139 -6.98 25.01 5.64
CA GLY A 139 -7.15 26.41 5.20
C GLY A 139 -6.94 26.65 3.71
N GLU A 140 -7.16 27.90 3.32
CA GLU A 140 -7.29 28.34 1.92
C GLU A 140 -5.97 28.37 1.13
N ARG A 141 -4.83 28.20 1.79
CA ARG A 141 -3.50 28.24 1.14
C ARG A 141 -3.10 26.95 0.41
N ILE A 142 -3.96 25.93 0.41
CA ILE A 142 -3.66 24.61 -0.15
C ILE A 142 -4.63 24.33 -1.30
N HIS A 143 -4.06 24.10 -2.47
CA HIS A 143 -4.81 23.87 -3.71
C HIS A 143 -4.40 22.55 -4.34
N ILE A 144 -5.36 21.65 -4.53
CA ILE A 144 -5.14 20.48 -5.38
C ILE A 144 -5.39 20.93 -6.81
N VAL A 145 -4.33 20.93 -7.63
CA VAL A 145 -4.34 21.47 -8.99
C VAL A 145 -4.79 20.41 -9.98
N GLU A 146 -4.19 19.23 -9.90
CA GLU A 146 -4.49 18.12 -10.80
C GLU A 146 -4.28 16.77 -10.11
N THR A 147 -5.03 15.77 -10.55
CA THR A 147 -4.84 14.36 -10.17
C THR A 147 -4.72 13.52 -11.42
N ILE A 148 -3.64 12.75 -11.53
CA ILE A 148 -3.38 11.85 -12.66
C ILE A 148 -3.26 10.39 -12.20
N GLU A 149 -3.72 9.46 -13.04
CA GLU A 149 -3.50 8.03 -12.88
C GLU A 149 -2.32 7.57 -13.75
N ASN A 150 -1.43 6.73 -13.20
CA ASN A 150 -0.22 6.24 -13.87
C ASN A 150 -0.13 4.70 -13.92
N HIS A 151 -1.15 3.98 -13.46
CA HIS A 151 -1.24 2.52 -13.39
C HIS A 151 0.00 1.84 -12.77
N ASP A 152 0.66 2.52 -11.81
CA ASP A 152 1.90 2.09 -11.16
C ASP A 152 3.11 1.91 -12.11
N ASP A 153 3.02 2.43 -13.34
CA ASP A 153 4.06 2.34 -14.37
C ASP A 153 4.95 3.58 -14.36
N ASP A 154 6.28 3.38 -14.32
CA ASP A 154 7.26 4.47 -14.28
C ASP A 154 7.33 5.29 -15.58
N ASN A 155 7.08 4.67 -16.74
CA ASN A 155 7.14 5.39 -18.01
C ASN A 155 5.89 6.25 -18.19
N GLU A 156 4.71 5.70 -17.88
CA GLU A 156 3.45 6.43 -17.89
C GLU A 156 3.50 7.59 -16.88
N SER A 157 4.01 7.33 -15.69
CA SER A 157 4.22 8.36 -14.66
C SER A 157 5.12 9.50 -15.15
N TYR A 158 6.22 9.15 -15.82
CA TYR A 158 7.12 10.16 -16.39
C TYR A 158 6.42 11.08 -17.39
N GLU A 159 5.71 10.50 -18.36
CA GLU A 159 5.05 11.30 -19.40
C GLU A 159 3.94 12.18 -18.82
N LYS A 160 3.09 11.62 -17.95
CA LYS A 160 1.96 12.34 -17.35
C LYS A 160 2.39 13.41 -16.35
N VAL A 161 3.40 13.16 -15.51
CA VAL A 161 3.93 14.17 -14.60
C VAL A 161 4.62 15.29 -15.37
N LYS A 162 5.34 14.97 -16.45
CA LYS A 162 5.96 15.97 -17.32
C LYS A 162 4.91 16.89 -17.97
N GLU A 163 3.80 16.34 -18.46
CA GLU A 163 2.68 17.11 -19.02
C GLU A 163 2.00 17.96 -17.94
N MET A 164 1.69 17.39 -16.78
CA MET A 164 1.10 18.10 -15.64
C MET A 164 1.97 19.29 -15.21
N LEU A 165 3.30 19.11 -15.07
CA LEU A 165 4.20 20.17 -14.65
C LEU A 165 4.41 21.25 -15.74
N ALA A 166 4.21 20.92 -17.01
CA ALA A 166 4.25 21.90 -18.10
C ALA A 166 2.95 22.74 -18.15
N SER A 167 1.81 22.10 -17.90
CA SER A 167 0.49 22.74 -17.90
C SER A 167 0.25 23.60 -16.64
N HIS A 168 0.84 23.19 -15.52
CA HIS A 168 0.66 23.76 -14.19
C HIS A 168 2.00 24.16 -13.55
N PRO A 169 2.62 25.29 -14.02
CA PRO A 169 3.90 25.74 -13.50
C PRO A 169 3.86 26.17 -12.01
N GLU A 170 2.69 26.40 -11.45
CA GLU A 170 2.48 26.72 -10.03
C GLU A 170 2.67 25.50 -9.10
N ILE A 171 2.58 24.26 -9.58
CA ILE A 171 2.74 23.05 -8.75
C ILE A 171 4.11 23.07 -8.06
N ASN A 172 4.09 23.02 -6.75
CA ASN A 172 5.27 22.97 -5.89
C ASN A 172 5.27 21.76 -4.92
N VAL A 173 4.22 20.94 -4.96
CA VAL A 173 4.15 19.65 -4.24
C VAL A 173 3.68 18.57 -5.19
N LEU A 174 4.38 17.42 -5.17
CA LEU A 174 3.90 16.18 -5.77
C LEU A 174 3.61 15.16 -4.67
N TYR A 175 2.43 14.61 -4.69
CA TYR A 175 2.01 13.54 -3.80
C TYR A 175 1.73 12.27 -4.60
N PHE A 176 2.58 11.25 -4.40
CA PHE A 176 2.41 9.93 -5.00
C PHE A 176 1.65 9.03 -4.04
N ALA A 177 0.39 8.77 -4.32
CA ALA A 177 -0.45 7.85 -3.53
C ALA A 177 -0.21 6.37 -3.87
N ALA A 178 0.59 6.07 -4.91
CA ALA A 178 0.82 4.75 -5.49
C ALA A 178 2.24 4.62 -6.07
N GLY A 179 2.47 3.63 -6.93
CA GLY A 179 3.73 3.40 -7.66
C GLY A 179 4.03 4.43 -8.75
N GLY A 180 5.02 4.12 -9.62
CA GLY A 180 5.46 5.04 -10.67
C GLY A 180 6.32 6.21 -10.15
N VAL A 181 6.85 6.08 -8.94
CA VAL A 181 7.59 7.15 -8.24
C VAL A 181 8.86 7.52 -8.99
N ALA A 182 9.62 6.53 -9.49
CA ALA A 182 10.90 6.82 -10.15
C ALA A 182 10.70 7.60 -11.46
N GLY A 183 9.68 7.25 -12.22
CA GLY A 183 9.34 7.99 -13.46
C GLY A 183 8.90 9.42 -13.19
N GLY A 184 7.96 9.61 -12.24
CA GLY A 184 7.48 10.94 -11.90
C GLY A 184 8.57 11.84 -11.29
N CYS A 185 9.43 11.30 -10.44
CA CYS A 185 10.58 12.03 -9.90
C CYS A 185 11.57 12.43 -11.01
N ARG A 186 11.80 11.57 -12.01
CA ARG A 186 12.63 11.92 -13.16
C ARG A 186 12.05 13.12 -13.92
N ALA A 187 10.74 13.13 -14.17
CA ALA A 187 10.07 14.27 -14.82
C ALA A 187 10.20 15.57 -13.98
N ALA A 188 10.06 15.45 -12.65
CA ALA A 188 10.22 16.58 -11.75
C ALA A 188 11.65 17.15 -11.78
N VAL A 189 12.68 16.31 -11.79
CA VAL A 189 14.09 16.74 -11.93
C VAL A 189 14.32 17.43 -13.27
N GLU A 190 13.86 16.82 -14.38
CA GLU A 190 14.02 17.37 -15.73
C GLU A 190 13.25 18.69 -15.95
N SER A 191 12.23 18.99 -15.14
CA SER A 191 11.54 20.28 -15.16
C SER A 191 12.43 21.45 -14.74
N GLY A 192 13.58 21.18 -14.11
CA GLY A 192 14.50 22.20 -13.56
C GLY A 192 13.99 22.92 -12.33
N ARG A 193 12.88 22.45 -11.72
CA ARG A 193 12.24 23.12 -10.55
C ARG A 193 12.32 22.31 -9.25
N ILE A 194 13.10 21.24 -9.25
CA ILE A 194 13.15 20.28 -8.14
C ILE A 194 13.49 20.93 -6.78
N ASP A 195 14.36 21.94 -6.77
CA ASP A 195 14.76 22.66 -5.55
C ASP A 195 13.59 23.44 -4.90
N ALA A 196 12.61 23.85 -5.69
CA ALA A 196 11.40 24.53 -5.24
C ALA A 196 10.23 23.58 -4.97
N MET A 197 10.39 22.28 -5.22
CA MET A 197 9.36 21.27 -5.05
C MET A 197 9.54 20.46 -3.77
N ARG A 198 8.43 19.91 -3.28
CA ARG A 198 8.41 18.89 -2.23
C ARG A 198 7.69 17.65 -2.74
N ILE A 199 8.30 16.49 -2.57
CA ILE A 199 7.77 15.23 -3.07
C ILE A 199 7.53 14.28 -1.91
N PHE A 200 6.29 13.77 -1.80
CA PHE A 200 5.86 12.83 -0.78
C PHE A 200 5.39 11.55 -1.44
N THR A 201 5.84 10.41 -0.92
CA THR A 201 5.63 9.10 -1.54
C THR A 201 5.27 8.04 -0.51
N TYR A 202 5.04 6.83 -1.01
CA TYR A 202 4.92 5.62 -0.19
C TYR A 202 6.04 4.64 -0.51
N ASP A 203 6.27 3.76 0.49
CA ASP A 203 7.21 2.65 0.46
C ASP A 203 8.69 3.05 0.34
N CYS A 204 9.54 2.18 0.87
CA CYS A 204 10.98 2.39 0.90
C CYS A 204 11.69 1.33 0.04
N VAL A 205 11.21 1.16 -1.20
CA VAL A 205 11.87 0.28 -2.18
C VAL A 205 13.22 0.86 -2.61
N PRO A 206 14.15 0.07 -3.19
CA PRO A 206 15.50 0.52 -3.52
C PRO A 206 15.56 1.82 -4.35
N SER A 207 14.64 2.00 -5.31
CA SER A 207 14.56 3.22 -6.11
C SER A 207 14.13 4.44 -5.30
N THR A 208 13.09 4.30 -4.45
CA THR A 208 12.62 5.35 -3.55
C THR A 208 13.69 5.73 -2.52
N LYS A 209 14.38 4.71 -1.97
CA LYS A 209 15.50 4.90 -1.03
C LYS A 209 16.61 5.75 -1.62
N LYS A 210 16.99 5.45 -2.86
CA LYS A 210 18.00 6.23 -3.59
C LYS A 210 17.55 7.68 -3.81
N LEU A 211 16.31 7.89 -4.25
CA LEU A 211 15.76 9.23 -4.49
C LEU A 211 15.64 10.06 -3.18
N LEU A 212 15.39 9.39 -2.07
CA LEU A 212 15.34 10.02 -0.75
C LEU A 212 16.77 10.42 -0.29
N ASP A 213 17.76 9.55 -0.49
CA ASP A 213 19.17 9.81 -0.19
C ASP A 213 19.75 10.93 -1.07
N ASP A 214 19.35 10.97 -2.34
CA ASP A 214 19.71 12.04 -3.29
C ASP A 214 18.98 13.39 -2.96
N GLY A 215 18.04 13.40 -2.01
CA GLY A 215 17.28 14.60 -1.61
C GLY A 215 16.19 15.02 -2.60
N ILE A 216 15.82 14.16 -3.53
CA ILE A 216 14.73 14.40 -4.51
C ILE A 216 13.39 14.21 -3.84
N ILE A 217 13.19 13.14 -3.09
CA ILE A 217 12.02 12.90 -2.26
C ILE A 217 12.19 13.58 -0.91
N THR A 218 11.17 14.28 -0.45
CA THR A 218 11.15 14.96 0.85
C THR A 218 10.90 13.99 2.00
N ALA A 219 9.90 13.12 1.83
CA ALA A 219 9.57 12.07 2.79
C ALA A 219 8.81 10.93 2.10
N THR A 220 8.97 9.72 2.62
CA THR A 220 8.17 8.57 2.23
C THR A 220 7.52 7.91 3.45
N ILE A 221 6.33 7.36 3.26
CA ILE A 221 5.57 6.64 4.28
C ILE A 221 5.71 5.14 4.04
N CYS A 222 6.30 4.42 4.99
CA CYS A 222 6.52 2.98 4.93
C CYS A 222 5.44 2.23 5.72
N GLN A 223 5.12 1.02 5.29
CA GLN A 223 3.97 0.26 5.76
C GLN A 223 4.36 -1.05 6.46
N GLN A 224 5.63 -1.23 6.85
CA GLN A 224 6.16 -2.43 7.49
C GLN A 224 5.87 -3.73 6.71
N PRO A 225 6.35 -3.88 5.48
CA PRO A 225 6.03 -5.04 4.65
C PRO A 225 6.47 -6.37 5.27
N TYR A 226 7.57 -6.42 6.00
CA TYR A 226 7.97 -7.62 6.74
C TYR A 226 6.90 -8.06 7.75
N LYS A 227 6.37 -7.12 8.54
CA LYS A 227 5.31 -7.38 9.53
C LYS A 227 4.01 -7.85 8.85
N GLN A 228 3.70 -7.29 7.68
CA GLN A 228 2.55 -7.74 6.87
C GLN A 228 2.71 -9.19 6.36
N GLY A 229 3.92 -9.68 6.21
CA GLY A 229 4.17 -11.08 5.89
C GLY A 229 4.15 -11.98 7.12
N TYR A 230 4.78 -11.56 8.21
CA TYR A 230 4.97 -12.35 9.43
C TYR A 230 3.67 -12.51 10.23
N LEU A 231 3.00 -11.40 10.51
CA LEU A 231 1.86 -11.36 11.45
C LEU A 231 0.64 -12.17 11.00
N PRO A 232 0.21 -12.17 9.71
CA PRO A 232 -0.93 -12.99 9.31
C PRO A 232 -0.70 -14.48 9.54
N VAL A 233 0.52 -14.97 9.27
CA VAL A 233 0.88 -16.38 9.49
C VAL A 233 0.90 -16.70 10.98
N GLU A 234 1.37 -15.78 11.81
CA GLU A 234 1.31 -15.93 13.27
C GLU A 234 -0.12 -16.01 13.78
N LEU A 235 -0.97 -15.07 13.39
CA LEU A 235 -2.38 -15.03 13.82
C LEU A 235 -3.13 -16.29 13.38
N LEU A 236 -2.96 -16.68 12.13
CA LEU A 236 -3.61 -17.88 11.59
C LEU A 236 -3.13 -19.15 12.31
N SER A 237 -1.82 -19.27 12.59
CA SER A 237 -1.30 -20.42 13.32
C SER A 237 -1.83 -20.50 14.75
N ARG A 238 -1.92 -19.37 15.46
CA ARG A 238 -2.52 -19.33 16.82
C ARG A 238 -4.01 -19.67 16.81
N TYR A 239 -4.73 -19.20 15.80
CA TYR A 239 -6.13 -19.56 15.62
C TYR A 239 -6.30 -21.06 15.42
N LEU A 240 -5.50 -21.66 14.52
CA LEU A 240 -5.62 -23.09 14.18
C LEU A 240 -5.08 -24.03 15.25
N ILE A 241 -4.01 -23.68 15.95
CA ILE A 241 -3.34 -24.55 16.91
C ILE A 241 -3.90 -24.35 18.33
N GLU A 242 -4.13 -23.11 18.73
CA GLU A 242 -4.47 -22.75 20.11
C GLU A 242 -5.96 -22.39 20.27
N GLY A 243 -6.71 -22.22 19.19
CA GLY A 243 -8.10 -21.77 19.20
C GLY A 243 -8.26 -20.30 19.65
N ILE A 244 -7.20 -19.49 19.55
CA ILE A 244 -7.23 -18.09 19.97
C ILE A 244 -7.82 -17.26 18.85
N SER A 245 -8.94 -16.56 19.12
CA SER A 245 -9.56 -15.62 18.17
C SER A 245 -8.69 -14.39 17.96
N CYS A 246 -8.72 -13.85 16.74
CA CYS A 246 -8.04 -12.61 16.37
C CYS A 246 -8.95 -11.41 16.57
N GLU A 247 -8.37 -10.22 16.78
CA GLU A 247 -9.06 -8.96 16.53
C GLU A 247 -9.32 -8.82 15.02
N GLU A 248 -10.34 -8.04 14.65
CA GLU A 248 -10.73 -7.90 13.25
C GLU A 248 -9.67 -7.15 12.43
N PHE A 249 -9.01 -6.15 13.03
CA PHE A 249 -8.03 -5.29 12.35
C PHE A 249 -6.70 -5.27 13.10
N HIS A 250 -5.63 -5.62 12.38
CA HIS A 250 -4.24 -5.54 12.85
C HIS A 250 -3.49 -4.55 11.96
N TYR A 251 -3.54 -3.27 12.33
CA TYR A 251 -2.84 -2.25 11.56
C TYR A 251 -1.33 -2.27 11.81
N THR A 252 -0.57 -2.16 10.74
CA THR A 252 0.86 -1.90 10.80
C THR A 252 1.11 -0.43 11.11
N ASP A 253 2.27 -0.14 11.72
CA ASP A 253 2.63 1.24 12.04
C ASP A 253 2.92 2.03 10.76
N ILE A 254 2.66 3.33 10.82
CA ILE A 254 2.97 4.28 9.76
C ILE A 254 4.34 4.87 10.06
N ASP A 255 5.37 4.37 9.37
CA ASP A 255 6.76 4.82 9.54
C ASP A 255 7.09 5.91 8.54
N ILE A 256 7.45 7.09 9.03
CA ILE A 256 7.90 8.19 8.17
C ILE A 256 9.41 8.09 8.00
N ARG A 257 9.87 8.06 6.74
CA ARG A 257 11.27 8.07 6.38
C ARG A 257 11.62 9.36 5.64
N ILE A 258 12.70 9.96 6.10
CA ILE A 258 13.39 11.07 5.48
C ILE A 258 14.86 10.67 5.28
N LYS A 259 15.64 11.48 4.59
CA LYS A 259 17.07 11.20 4.32
C LYS A 259 17.85 10.79 5.58
N GLU A 260 17.61 11.43 6.71
CA GLU A 260 18.37 11.29 7.94
C GLU A 260 18.04 10.01 8.75
N ASN A 261 16.97 9.29 8.40
CA ASN A 261 16.56 8.07 9.10
C ASN A 261 16.30 6.85 8.19
N LEU A 262 16.99 6.86 7.05
CA LEU A 262 16.96 5.77 6.05
C LEU A 262 17.51 4.46 6.61
#